data_3d2c41687c9a537ab6daeb2ca3b8c371
#
_entry.id   3d2c41687c9a537ab6daeb2ca3b8c371
#
_cell.length_a   1.000
_cell.length_b   1.000
_cell.length_c   1.000
_cell.angle_alpha   90.00
_cell.angle_beta   90.00
_cell.angle_gamma   90.00
#
_symmetry.space_group_name_H-M   'P 1'
#
loop_
_entity.id
_entity.type
_entity.pdbx_description
1 polymer ?
#
loop_
_entity_poly.entity_id
_entity_poly.type
_entity_poly.pdbx_seq_one_letter_code
_entity_poly.pdbx_strand_id
1 'polypeptide(L)'
;MWRRFKPKSIFATIYGGMLLAMVIVGLASYGVLSYINSERAQRYTESMATALYHITAIAIARQSEDNLSLWLQDAEALMGTPLRLIANLPFTPSERERERLAEGLAITQRVDDDRSQIWIKVPRPGSPVYLESELAGIGEKQARAAATFYLEDLSNYPDQEDVRLRTMAPYIGFPMNLVPFEEAGLDSEQQRRLRQDEIVVRFKELTVSGRSAITVYAPSQSTPGKLLRLGPMELFEAIPLSLVIIASILALLLITLASYGLIHLFELRIKTIESTLERIREGDLSARVEMQGTDEIGRLAQTLNQMAGHIQRLLDAQSELTQAVSHELRTPLARLRFGMEMLAESEDIEDRYEQLERLDGDVEQLNQLIDEILTYANLEKGTPDLAFEPVDMVALMQRIQRETEALRKPARLEVVVPDELVVDAVPRYIHRVIQNLVGNALRYADSVVRVTCTLEGEQVVLAVEDDGPGIPEDQRSRVFEPFTRLDDSRTRSTGGYGLGLSIVNRIVFGFAGDIRVTASESLGGAAFTMRWPSRRGQQAG
;
A
#
# COMPACT_ATOMS: atom_id res chain seq x y z
N MET A 1 16.55 -6.51 7.57
CA MET A 1 16.80 -5.60 6.44
C MET A 1 15.50 -5.18 5.69
N TRP A 2 14.38 -5.85 5.83
CA TRP A 2 13.10 -5.60 5.11
C TRP A 2 12.19 -4.51 5.69
N ARG A 3 12.50 -3.92 6.85
CA ARG A 3 11.67 -2.89 7.52
C ARG A 3 11.83 -1.45 6.96
N ARG A 4 12.77 -1.19 6.04
CA ARG A 4 13.08 0.16 5.53
C ARG A 4 12.38 0.58 4.23
N PHE A 5 11.66 -0.33 3.56
CA PHE A 5 10.91 -0.03 2.33
C PHE A 5 9.41 -0.25 2.53
N LYS A 6 8.79 0.48 3.47
CA LYS A 6 7.33 0.63 3.41
C LYS A 6 7.04 1.80 2.45
N PRO A 7 6.46 1.55 1.29
CA PRO A 7 6.05 2.62 0.41
C PRO A 7 5.08 3.52 1.17
N LYS A 8 5.31 4.84 1.10
CA LYS A 8 4.47 5.84 1.78
C LYS A 8 3.11 6.04 1.08
N SER A 9 2.91 5.38 -0.06
CA SER A 9 1.70 5.48 -0.87
C SER A 9 1.04 4.12 -1.07
N ILE A 10 -0.28 4.08 -0.91
CA ILE A 10 -1.14 2.92 -1.19
C ILE A 10 -0.99 2.50 -2.64
N PHE A 11 -0.97 3.45 -3.57
CA PHE A 11 -0.73 3.20 -4.98
C PHE A 11 0.59 2.45 -5.20
N ALA A 12 1.68 2.94 -4.59
CA ALA A 12 2.98 2.28 -4.70
C ALA A 12 2.97 0.86 -4.10
N THR A 13 2.18 0.62 -3.04
CA THR A 13 2.03 -0.71 -2.43
C THR A 13 1.25 -1.66 -3.34
N ILE A 14 0.11 -1.23 -3.88
CA ILE A 14 -0.73 -2.04 -4.77
C ILE A 14 0.00 -2.31 -6.08
N TYR A 15 0.47 -1.26 -6.77
CA TYR A 15 1.18 -1.43 -8.05
C TYR A 15 2.48 -2.19 -7.89
N GLY A 16 3.27 -1.90 -6.85
CA GLY A 16 4.50 -2.64 -6.56
C GLY A 16 4.23 -4.11 -6.24
N GLY A 17 3.19 -4.40 -5.47
CA GLY A 17 2.76 -5.76 -5.18
C GLY A 17 2.25 -6.52 -6.41
N MET A 18 1.45 -5.87 -7.25
CA MET A 18 0.97 -6.44 -8.51
C MET A 18 2.12 -6.68 -9.50
N LEU A 19 3.02 -5.72 -9.66
CA LEU A 19 4.20 -5.85 -10.52
C LEU A 19 5.11 -6.99 -10.05
N LEU A 20 5.35 -7.07 -8.73
CA LEU A 20 6.13 -8.17 -8.14
C LEU A 20 5.45 -9.52 -8.37
N ALA A 21 4.15 -9.62 -8.16
CA ALA A 21 3.39 -10.84 -8.42
C ALA A 21 3.47 -11.23 -9.91
N MET A 22 3.35 -10.26 -10.83
CA MET A 22 3.47 -10.50 -12.27
C MET A 22 4.85 -11.01 -12.66
N VAL A 23 5.92 -10.43 -12.10
CA VAL A 23 7.31 -10.88 -12.33
C VAL A 23 7.52 -12.30 -11.79
N ILE A 24 7.07 -12.58 -10.57
CA ILE A 24 7.22 -13.90 -9.95
C ILE A 24 6.46 -14.96 -10.77
N VAL A 25 5.20 -14.69 -11.10
CA VAL A 25 4.37 -15.61 -11.91
C VAL A 25 4.97 -15.80 -13.29
N GLY A 26 5.46 -14.72 -13.93
CA GLY A 26 6.13 -14.80 -15.23
C GLY A 26 7.39 -15.67 -15.20
N LEU A 27 8.26 -15.46 -14.23
CA LEU A 27 9.47 -16.25 -14.04
C LEU A 27 9.16 -17.73 -13.72
N ALA A 28 8.18 -17.97 -12.85
CA ALA A 28 7.74 -19.31 -12.51
C ALA A 28 7.15 -20.03 -13.74
N SER A 29 6.28 -19.36 -14.51
CA SER A 29 5.69 -19.89 -15.73
C SER A 29 6.75 -20.22 -16.79
N TYR A 30 7.74 -19.33 -16.96
CA TYR A 30 8.87 -19.57 -17.86
C TYR A 30 9.70 -20.76 -17.39
N GLY A 31 10.02 -20.87 -16.10
CA GLY A 31 10.77 -22.00 -15.55
C GLY A 31 10.05 -23.33 -15.74
N VAL A 32 8.75 -23.38 -15.44
CA VAL A 32 7.93 -24.59 -15.64
C VAL A 32 7.84 -24.97 -17.12
N LEU A 33 7.57 -24.00 -18.00
CA LEU A 33 7.50 -24.24 -19.44
C LEU A 33 8.83 -24.74 -20.00
N SER A 34 9.94 -24.11 -19.60
CA SER A 34 11.30 -24.51 -19.99
C SER A 34 11.61 -25.94 -19.50
N TYR A 35 11.26 -26.26 -18.26
CA TYR A 35 11.45 -27.62 -17.72
C TYR A 35 10.65 -28.67 -18.50
N ILE A 36 9.35 -28.43 -18.69
CA ILE A 36 8.49 -29.36 -19.45
C ILE A 36 9.02 -29.54 -20.88
N ASN A 37 9.44 -28.44 -21.51
CA ASN A 37 9.97 -28.49 -22.88
C ASN A 37 11.30 -29.25 -22.98
N SER A 38 12.16 -29.08 -22.01
CA SER A 38 13.44 -29.81 -21.91
C SER A 38 13.21 -31.31 -21.73
N GLU A 39 12.30 -31.74 -20.86
CA GLU A 39 11.89 -33.13 -20.68
C GLU A 39 11.30 -33.76 -21.97
N ARG A 40 10.44 -32.98 -22.67
CA ARG A 40 9.87 -33.40 -23.93
C ARG A 40 10.93 -33.56 -25.03
N ALA A 41 11.85 -32.62 -25.13
CA ALA A 41 12.96 -32.66 -26.08
C ALA A 41 13.85 -33.87 -25.82
N GLN A 42 14.19 -34.15 -24.58
CA GLN A 42 14.99 -35.31 -24.21
C GLN A 42 14.30 -36.62 -24.58
N ARG A 43 13.03 -36.77 -24.20
CA ARG A 43 12.24 -37.98 -24.56
C ARG A 43 12.14 -38.18 -26.06
N TYR A 44 11.93 -37.09 -26.83
CA TYR A 44 11.91 -37.13 -28.28
C TYR A 44 13.24 -37.60 -28.84
N THR A 45 14.35 -37.01 -28.41
CA THR A 45 15.71 -37.37 -28.84
C THR A 45 16.03 -38.82 -28.46
N GLU A 46 15.70 -39.27 -27.27
CA GLU A 46 15.87 -40.68 -26.83
C GLU A 46 15.09 -41.65 -27.68
N SER A 47 13.83 -41.32 -28.03
CA SER A 47 12.99 -42.17 -28.89
C SER A 47 13.54 -42.26 -30.30
N MET A 48 13.93 -41.13 -30.87
CA MET A 48 14.48 -41.08 -32.23
C MET A 48 15.86 -41.74 -32.34
N ALA A 49 16.71 -41.49 -31.33
CA ALA A 49 18.00 -42.15 -31.24
C ALA A 49 17.84 -43.67 -31.10
N THR A 50 16.89 -44.13 -30.29
CA THR A 50 16.60 -45.58 -30.20
C THR A 50 16.21 -46.15 -31.54
N ALA A 51 15.28 -45.55 -32.27
CA ALA A 51 14.83 -46.05 -33.56
C ALA A 51 15.98 -46.18 -34.59
N LEU A 52 16.90 -45.23 -34.63
CA LEU A 52 18.03 -45.22 -35.54
C LEU A 52 19.16 -46.15 -35.10
N TYR A 53 19.59 -46.06 -33.83
CA TYR A 53 20.78 -46.75 -33.35
C TYR A 53 20.52 -48.17 -32.84
N HIS A 54 19.26 -48.55 -32.55
CA HIS A 54 18.89 -49.94 -32.21
C HIS A 54 19.12 -50.89 -33.40
N ILE A 55 18.66 -50.50 -34.61
CA ILE A 55 18.89 -51.29 -35.79
C ILE A 55 20.36 -51.33 -36.20
N THR A 56 21.06 -50.21 -36.02
CA THR A 56 22.52 -50.11 -36.23
C THR A 56 23.29 -51.04 -35.27
N ALA A 57 22.89 -51.09 -33.97
CA ALA A 57 23.51 -51.98 -32.99
C ALA A 57 23.28 -53.47 -33.35
N ILE A 58 22.08 -53.82 -33.84
CA ILE A 58 21.79 -55.18 -34.34
C ILE A 58 22.66 -55.52 -35.56
N ALA A 59 22.78 -54.58 -36.51
CA ALA A 59 23.62 -54.79 -37.68
C ALA A 59 25.10 -54.99 -37.30
N ILE A 60 25.62 -54.19 -36.38
CA ILE A 60 26.97 -54.34 -35.82
C ILE A 60 27.17 -55.73 -35.16
N ALA A 61 26.15 -56.20 -34.41
CA ALA A 61 26.23 -57.50 -33.72
C ALA A 61 26.39 -58.68 -34.69
N ARG A 62 25.92 -58.55 -35.91
CA ARG A 62 25.98 -59.59 -36.95
C ARG A 62 27.33 -59.63 -37.71
N GLN A 63 28.09 -58.54 -37.67
CA GLN A 63 29.36 -58.48 -38.39
C GLN A 63 30.45 -59.34 -37.70
N SER A 64 31.25 -60.04 -38.53
CA SER A 64 32.46 -60.70 -38.06
C SER A 64 33.51 -59.65 -37.64
N GLU A 65 34.43 -60.03 -36.75
CA GLU A 65 35.50 -59.14 -36.31
C GLU A 65 36.34 -58.57 -37.45
N ASP A 66 36.58 -59.38 -38.50
CA ASP A 66 37.40 -58.99 -39.66
C ASP A 66 36.73 -57.93 -40.53
N ASN A 67 35.40 -57.92 -40.64
CA ASN A 67 34.64 -57.00 -41.49
C ASN A 67 34.10 -55.78 -40.72
N LEU A 68 34.19 -55.80 -39.39
CA LEU A 68 33.54 -54.81 -38.56
C LEU A 68 34.09 -53.39 -38.80
N SER A 69 35.38 -53.23 -38.97
CA SER A 69 36.01 -51.92 -39.18
C SER A 69 35.59 -51.28 -40.50
N LEU A 70 35.52 -52.09 -41.55
CA LEU A 70 35.08 -51.63 -42.90
C LEU A 70 33.60 -51.27 -42.86
N TRP A 71 32.76 -52.12 -42.25
CA TRP A 71 31.32 -51.88 -42.12
C TRP A 71 31.01 -50.62 -41.31
N LEU A 72 31.76 -50.37 -40.22
CA LEU A 72 31.62 -49.12 -39.43
C LEU A 72 31.95 -47.90 -40.28
N GLN A 73 32.97 -47.92 -41.08
CA GLN A 73 33.34 -46.81 -41.95
C GLN A 73 32.24 -46.52 -43.01
N ASP A 74 31.68 -47.56 -43.59
CA ASP A 74 30.58 -47.43 -44.57
C ASP A 74 29.30 -46.90 -43.88
N ALA A 75 28.98 -47.40 -42.68
CA ALA A 75 27.86 -46.95 -41.87
C ALA A 75 28.00 -45.48 -41.42
N GLU A 76 29.20 -45.05 -41.00
CA GLU A 76 29.51 -43.66 -40.69
C GLU A 76 29.26 -42.74 -41.90
N ALA A 77 29.72 -43.17 -43.10
CA ALA A 77 29.53 -42.41 -44.32
C ALA A 77 28.05 -42.28 -44.69
N LEU A 78 27.25 -43.35 -44.49
CA LEU A 78 25.84 -43.39 -44.73
C LEU A 78 25.05 -42.54 -43.72
N MET A 79 25.33 -42.67 -42.43
CA MET A 79 24.67 -41.93 -41.36
C MET A 79 25.10 -40.47 -41.29
N GLY A 80 26.36 -40.16 -41.70
CA GLY A 80 26.96 -38.85 -41.59
C GLY A 80 27.27 -38.45 -40.12
N THR A 81 27.39 -39.47 -39.26
CA THR A 81 27.73 -39.29 -37.84
C THR A 81 28.79 -40.31 -37.42
N PRO A 82 29.75 -39.98 -36.51
CA PRO A 82 30.76 -40.89 -36.06
C PRO A 82 30.13 -42.08 -35.32
N LEU A 83 30.65 -43.30 -35.56
CA LEU A 83 30.23 -44.52 -34.88
C LEU A 83 31.45 -45.14 -34.19
N ARG A 84 31.47 -45.16 -32.84
CA ARG A 84 32.55 -45.72 -32.05
C ARG A 84 32.05 -46.84 -31.14
N LEU A 85 32.84 -47.90 -31.07
CA LEU A 85 32.57 -48.99 -30.13
C LEU A 85 33.42 -48.80 -28.90
N ILE A 86 32.78 -48.77 -27.75
CA ILE A 86 33.43 -48.59 -26.46
C ILE A 86 33.06 -49.75 -25.50
N ALA A 87 34.03 -50.20 -24.69
CA ALA A 87 33.81 -51.25 -23.71
C ALA A 87 33.14 -50.73 -22.44
N ASN A 88 33.38 -49.46 -22.06
CA ASN A 88 32.85 -48.84 -20.86
C ASN A 88 32.25 -47.50 -21.22
N LEU A 89 31.15 -47.14 -20.55
CA LEU A 89 30.60 -45.80 -20.66
C LEU A 89 31.51 -44.76 -20.02
N PRO A 90 31.60 -43.53 -20.55
CA PRO A 90 32.45 -42.47 -20.02
C PRO A 90 31.94 -41.86 -18.71
N PHE A 91 30.75 -42.30 -18.24
CA PHE A 91 30.08 -41.87 -17.00
C PHE A 91 29.41 -43.05 -16.30
N THR A 92 28.99 -42.84 -15.04
CA THR A 92 28.20 -43.84 -14.31
C THR A 92 26.71 -43.65 -14.61
N PRO A 93 26.07 -44.61 -15.33
CA PRO A 93 24.67 -44.47 -15.67
C PRO A 93 23.76 -44.58 -14.44
N SER A 94 22.70 -43.75 -14.40
CA SER A 94 21.62 -43.83 -13.41
C SER A 94 20.86 -45.16 -13.52
N GLU A 95 20.06 -45.50 -12.55
CA GLU A 95 19.25 -46.75 -12.54
C GLU A 95 18.35 -46.81 -13.79
N ARG A 96 17.66 -45.73 -14.13
CA ARG A 96 16.83 -45.60 -15.34
C ARG A 96 17.65 -45.84 -16.63
N GLU A 97 18.83 -45.27 -16.72
CA GLU A 97 19.68 -45.42 -17.91
C GLU A 97 20.22 -46.85 -18.05
N ARG A 98 20.52 -47.51 -16.92
CA ARG A 98 20.92 -48.92 -16.94
C ARG A 98 19.79 -49.85 -17.42
N GLU A 99 18.57 -49.62 -16.95
CA GLU A 99 17.39 -50.34 -17.41
C GLU A 99 17.19 -50.17 -18.91
N ARG A 100 17.21 -48.91 -19.40
CA ARG A 100 17.08 -48.62 -20.84
C ARG A 100 18.14 -49.33 -21.68
N LEU A 101 19.39 -49.26 -21.28
CA LEU A 101 20.47 -49.96 -22.00
C LEU A 101 20.31 -51.49 -21.96
N ALA A 102 19.79 -52.07 -20.88
CA ALA A 102 19.52 -53.48 -20.77
C ALA A 102 18.38 -53.95 -21.71
N GLU A 103 17.39 -53.07 -21.91
CA GLU A 103 16.30 -53.26 -22.87
C GLU A 103 16.69 -52.99 -24.32
N GLY A 104 17.92 -52.56 -24.60
CA GLY A 104 18.37 -52.20 -25.94
C GLY A 104 17.86 -50.82 -26.44
N LEU A 105 17.51 -49.96 -25.50
CA LEU A 105 17.12 -48.58 -25.77
C LEU A 105 18.32 -47.66 -25.68
N ALA A 106 18.34 -46.61 -26.52
CA ALA A 106 19.39 -45.61 -26.46
C ALA A 106 19.22 -44.69 -25.23
N ILE A 107 20.32 -44.24 -24.70
CA ILE A 107 20.40 -43.13 -23.76
C ILE A 107 21.09 -41.95 -24.45
N THR A 108 20.67 -40.73 -24.05
CA THR A 108 21.18 -39.51 -24.67
C THR A 108 21.62 -38.52 -23.62
N GLN A 109 22.75 -37.85 -23.89
CA GLN A 109 23.19 -36.72 -23.07
C GLN A 109 23.40 -35.52 -23.98
N ARG A 110 22.77 -34.41 -23.63
CA ARG A 110 22.88 -33.17 -24.39
C ARG A 110 24.29 -32.59 -24.24
N VAL A 111 24.95 -32.30 -25.35
CA VAL A 111 26.27 -31.69 -25.38
C VAL A 111 26.13 -30.17 -25.58
N ASP A 112 25.28 -29.76 -26.51
CA ASP A 112 24.91 -28.36 -26.75
C ASP A 112 23.45 -28.25 -27.22
N ASP A 113 23.03 -27.08 -27.72
CA ASP A 113 21.62 -26.85 -28.11
C ASP A 113 21.15 -27.76 -29.24
N ASP A 114 22.04 -28.17 -30.15
CA ASP A 114 21.68 -28.92 -31.34
C ASP A 114 22.23 -30.35 -31.32
N ARG A 115 23.16 -30.72 -30.44
CA ARG A 115 23.85 -32.00 -30.42
C ARG A 115 23.65 -32.77 -29.15
N SER A 116 23.35 -34.07 -29.32
CA SER A 116 23.27 -35.03 -28.23
C SER A 116 24.22 -36.20 -28.49
N GLN A 117 24.96 -36.59 -27.46
CA GLN A 117 25.73 -37.81 -27.47
C GLN A 117 24.83 -38.99 -27.13
N ILE A 118 25.03 -40.10 -27.82
CA ILE A 118 24.15 -41.26 -27.76
C ILE A 118 24.97 -42.48 -27.41
N TRP A 119 24.42 -43.32 -26.56
CA TRP A 119 24.96 -44.63 -26.25
C TRP A 119 23.87 -45.66 -26.30
N ILE A 120 24.16 -46.80 -26.93
CA ILE A 120 23.27 -47.94 -26.95
C ILE A 120 24.10 -49.23 -26.78
N LYS A 121 23.57 -50.21 -26.07
CA LYS A 121 24.22 -51.50 -25.90
C LYS A 121 24.14 -52.34 -27.18
N VAL A 122 25.25 -52.84 -27.64
CA VAL A 122 25.32 -53.76 -28.77
C VAL A 122 24.98 -55.20 -28.28
N PRO A 123 24.03 -55.94 -28.89
CA PRO A 123 23.62 -57.26 -28.44
C PRO A 123 24.60 -58.33 -28.93
N ARG A 124 25.84 -58.32 -28.36
CA ARG A 124 26.86 -59.34 -28.60
C ARG A 124 27.05 -60.17 -27.35
N PRO A 125 27.32 -61.50 -27.49
CA PRO A 125 27.69 -62.33 -26.38
C PRO A 125 29.09 -61.95 -25.88
N GLY A 126 29.29 -61.99 -24.54
CA GLY A 126 30.58 -61.65 -23.91
C GLY A 126 30.52 -60.36 -23.09
N SER A 127 31.66 -59.64 -23.07
CA SER A 127 31.73 -58.33 -22.35
C SER A 127 30.79 -57.31 -22.97
N PRO A 128 30.19 -56.44 -22.20
CA PRO A 128 29.30 -55.41 -22.74
C PRO A 128 30.06 -54.45 -23.65
N VAL A 129 29.52 -54.24 -24.85
CA VAL A 129 30.02 -53.26 -25.83
C VAL A 129 28.91 -52.27 -26.09
N TYR A 130 29.28 -51.02 -26.11
CA TYR A 130 28.34 -49.93 -26.37
C TYR A 130 28.72 -49.23 -27.70
N LEU A 131 27.72 -48.88 -28.48
CA LEU A 131 27.87 -47.98 -29.59
C LEU A 131 27.70 -46.56 -29.09
N GLU A 132 28.72 -45.75 -29.30
CA GLU A 132 28.73 -44.32 -29.08
C GLU A 132 28.61 -43.57 -30.38
N SER A 133 27.76 -42.56 -30.42
CA SER A 133 27.59 -41.70 -31.59
C SER A 133 27.14 -40.30 -31.18
N GLU A 134 27.03 -39.41 -32.13
CA GLU A 134 26.55 -38.03 -31.97
C GLU A 134 25.38 -37.79 -32.92
N LEU A 135 24.32 -37.18 -32.41
CA LEU A 135 23.13 -36.85 -33.22
C LEU A 135 22.83 -35.36 -33.10
N ALA A 136 22.82 -34.67 -34.22
CA ALA A 136 22.43 -33.26 -34.34
C ALA A 136 20.96 -33.08 -34.80
N GLY A 137 20.15 -34.12 -34.65
CA GLY A 137 18.79 -34.18 -35.14
C GLY A 137 18.63 -35.21 -36.28
N ILE A 138 17.39 -35.56 -36.63
CA ILE A 138 17.11 -36.48 -37.71
C ILE A 138 16.90 -35.69 -38.98
N GLY A 139 17.89 -35.73 -39.84
CA GLY A 139 17.84 -35.21 -41.19
C GLY A 139 17.56 -36.31 -42.24
N GLU A 140 17.57 -35.92 -43.50
CA GLU A 140 17.35 -36.83 -44.61
C GLU A 140 18.38 -38.01 -44.68
N LYS A 141 19.66 -37.71 -44.35
CA LYS A 141 20.71 -38.73 -44.35
C LYS A 141 20.43 -39.81 -43.30
N GLN A 142 20.11 -39.43 -42.07
CA GLN A 142 19.83 -40.38 -40.98
C GLN A 142 18.57 -41.20 -41.28
N ALA A 143 17.55 -40.56 -41.85
CA ALA A 143 16.32 -41.27 -42.25
C ALA A 143 16.56 -42.28 -43.37
N ARG A 144 17.40 -41.96 -44.37
CA ARG A 144 17.81 -42.90 -45.43
C ARG A 144 18.64 -44.03 -44.87
N ALA A 145 19.64 -43.74 -44.02
CA ALA A 145 20.47 -44.75 -43.37
C ALA A 145 19.62 -45.75 -42.57
N ALA A 146 18.66 -45.24 -41.76
CA ALA A 146 17.72 -46.08 -41.03
C ALA A 146 16.95 -47.02 -41.98
N ALA A 147 16.41 -46.50 -43.08
CA ALA A 147 15.68 -47.30 -44.07
C ALA A 147 16.55 -48.41 -44.65
N THR A 148 17.83 -48.10 -45.00
CA THR A 148 18.80 -49.08 -45.48
C THR A 148 19.04 -50.20 -44.46
N PHE A 149 19.33 -49.86 -43.20
CA PHE A 149 19.58 -50.87 -42.16
C PHE A 149 18.34 -51.70 -41.83
N TYR A 150 17.13 -51.12 -41.88
CA TYR A 150 15.89 -51.86 -41.70
C TYR A 150 15.62 -52.80 -42.89
N LEU A 151 15.89 -52.37 -44.12
CA LEU A 151 15.77 -53.25 -45.30
C LEU A 151 16.77 -54.42 -45.23
N GLU A 152 18.03 -54.13 -44.85
CA GLU A 152 19.05 -55.18 -44.65
C GLU A 152 18.65 -56.16 -43.56
N ASP A 153 18.09 -55.69 -42.43
CA ASP A 153 17.59 -56.59 -41.38
C ASP A 153 16.42 -57.43 -41.90
N LEU A 154 15.47 -56.86 -42.59
CA LEU A 154 14.30 -57.55 -43.15
C LEU A 154 14.69 -58.61 -44.18
N SER A 155 15.72 -58.37 -45.00
CA SER A 155 16.20 -59.34 -45.99
C SER A 155 16.70 -60.64 -45.39
N ASN A 156 17.06 -60.64 -44.11
CA ASN A 156 17.46 -61.82 -43.36
C ASN A 156 16.26 -62.67 -42.82
N TYR A 157 15.01 -62.16 -43.04
CA TYR A 157 13.80 -62.82 -42.58
C TYR A 157 12.75 -62.88 -43.69
N PRO A 158 13.08 -63.54 -44.83
CA PRO A 158 12.13 -63.65 -45.91
C PRO A 158 10.87 -64.39 -45.44
N ASP A 159 9.69 -64.01 -45.92
CA ASP A 159 8.37 -64.49 -45.50
C ASP A 159 7.93 -64.20 -44.06
N GLN A 160 8.75 -63.57 -43.23
CA GLN A 160 8.45 -63.18 -41.83
C GLN A 160 8.60 -61.68 -41.58
N GLU A 161 8.66 -60.85 -42.60
CA GLU A 161 8.88 -59.39 -42.48
C GLU A 161 7.86 -58.71 -41.56
N ASP A 162 6.56 -59.03 -41.69
CA ASP A 162 5.53 -58.46 -40.87
C ASP A 162 5.69 -58.83 -39.36
N VAL A 163 6.14 -60.06 -39.07
CA VAL A 163 6.44 -60.50 -37.71
C VAL A 163 7.64 -59.76 -37.18
N ARG A 164 8.68 -59.60 -37.99
CA ARG A 164 9.90 -58.87 -37.65
C ARG A 164 9.61 -57.40 -37.35
N LEU A 165 8.82 -56.72 -38.19
CA LEU A 165 8.40 -55.35 -37.97
C LEU A 165 7.64 -55.19 -36.65
N ARG A 166 6.73 -56.10 -36.32
CA ARG A 166 6.03 -56.08 -35.02
C ARG A 166 6.97 -56.29 -33.84
N THR A 167 7.98 -57.11 -33.94
CA THR A 167 8.99 -57.32 -32.91
C THR A 167 9.83 -56.08 -32.68
N MET A 168 10.10 -55.29 -33.70
CA MET A 168 10.85 -54.04 -33.62
C MET A 168 10.02 -52.83 -33.20
N ALA A 169 8.68 -52.92 -33.33
CA ALA A 169 7.80 -51.80 -33.03
C ALA A 169 8.02 -51.13 -31.66
N PRO A 170 8.37 -51.83 -30.54
CA PRO A 170 8.65 -51.20 -29.25
C PRO A 170 9.88 -50.29 -29.26
N TYR A 171 10.81 -50.50 -30.17
CA TYR A 171 12.06 -49.73 -30.29
C TYR A 171 11.96 -48.56 -31.27
N ILE A 172 10.82 -48.45 -31.99
CA ILE A 172 10.62 -47.50 -33.06
C ILE A 172 9.57 -46.49 -32.62
N GLY A 173 9.95 -45.26 -32.40
CA GLY A 173 9.09 -44.18 -31.94
C GLY A 173 8.11 -43.65 -32.99
N PHE A 174 7.99 -44.28 -34.14
CA PHE A 174 7.13 -43.89 -35.26
C PHE A 174 6.54 -45.13 -35.97
N PRO A 175 5.46 -45.03 -36.73
CA PRO A 175 4.89 -46.12 -37.47
C PRO A 175 5.83 -46.68 -38.53
N MET A 176 5.94 -48.01 -38.62
CA MET A 176 6.69 -48.69 -39.65
C MET A 176 5.87 -49.86 -40.20
N ASN A 177 5.67 -49.91 -41.50
CA ASN A 177 4.90 -50.97 -42.15
C ASN A 177 5.29 -51.16 -43.61
N LEU A 178 4.96 -52.32 -44.16
CA LEU A 178 5.02 -52.58 -45.61
C LEU A 178 3.72 -52.15 -46.27
N VAL A 179 3.81 -51.32 -47.29
CA VAL A 179 2.66 -50.81 -48.05
C VAL A 179 2.78 -51.21 -49.50
N PRO A 180 1.68 -51.56 -50.16
CA PRO A 180 1.72 -51.76 -51.63
C PRO A 180 2.18 -50.50 -52.37
N PHE A 181 2.96 -50.64 -53.38
CA PHE A 181 3.51 -49.52 -54.16
C PHE A 181 2.41 -48.54 -54.65
N GLU A 182 1.24 -49.09 -55.06
CA GLU A 182 0.11 -48.29 -55.54
C GLU A 182 -0.61 -47.48 -54.42
N GLU A 183 -0.59 -47.96 -53.23
CA GLU A 183 -1.25 -47.31 -52.06
C GLU A 183 -0.39 -46.25 -51.40
N ALA A 184 0.87 -46.10 -51.81
CA ALA A 184 1.81 -45.15 -51.11
C ALA A 184 1.50 -43.67 -51.41
N GLY A 185 0.63 -43.36 -52.38
CA GLY A 185 0.20 -41.99 -52.71
C GLY A 185 1.36 -41.07 -53.11
N LEU A 186 2.28 -41.64 -53.95
CA LEU A 186 3.52 -40.98 -54.37
C LEU A 186 3.31 -40.34 -55.74
N ASP A 187 3.98 -39.25 -56.04
CA ASP A 187 4.00 -38.59 -57.32
C ASP A 187 4.84 -39.38 -58.34
N SER A 188 4.74 -39.03 -59.66
CA SER A 188 5.38 -39.74 -60.74
C SER A 188 6.89 -39.79 -60.68
N GLU A 189 7.52 -38.72 -60.12
CA GLU A 189 8.97 -38.66 -59.96
C GLU A 189 9.45 -39.52 -58.76
N GLN A 190 8.70 -39.51 -57.70
CA GLN A 190 8.95 -40.36 -56.52
C GLN A 190 8.81 -41.81 -56.86
N GLN A 191 7.78 -42.18 -57.67
CA GLN A 191 7.57 -43.54 -58.19
C GLN A 191 8.72 -43.97 -59.08
N ARG A 192 9.19 -43.11 -60.00
CA ARG A 192 10.33 -43.39 -60.88
C ARG A 192 11.59 -43.69 -60.10
N ARG A 193 11.91 -42.88 -59.07
CA ARG A 193 13.09 -43.04 -58.19
C ARG A 193 13.04 -44.36 -57.44
N LEU A 194 11.88 -44.69 -56.83
CA LEU A 194 11.70 -45.97 -56.12
C LEU A 194 11.84 -47.21 -57.06
N ARG A 195 11.44 -47.10 -58.35
CA ARG A 195 11.67 -48.16 -59.33
C ARG A 195 13.14 -48.32 -59.76
N GLN A 196 13.97 -47.31 -59.43
CA GLN A 196 15.43 -47.32 -59.59
C GLN A 196 16.15 -47.76 -58.35
N ASP A 197 15.42 -48.36 -57.36
CA ASP A 197 15.90 -48.75 -56.03
C ASP A 197 16.39 -47.58 -55.19
N GLU A 198 15.98 -46.32 -55.48
CA GLU A 198 16.30 -45.20 -54.65
C GLU A 198 15.32 -45.06 -53.46
N ILE A 199 15.86 -44.66 -52.30
CA ILE A 199 15.05 -44.31 -51.12
C ILE A 199 14.50 -42.90 -51.30
N VAL A 200 13.18 -42.75 -51.16
CA VAL A 200 12.48 -41.46 -51.26
C VAL A 200 12.11 -40.96 -49.91
N VAL A 201 12.51 -39.72 -49.57
CA VAL A 201 12.14 -39.01 -48.35
C VAL A 201 11.13 -37.93 -48.70
N ARG A 202 9.97 -37.98 -48.09
CA ARG A 202 8.89 -37.01 -48.30
C ARG A 202 8.68 -36.18 -47.03
N PHE A 203 8.77 -34.88 -47.20
CA PHE A 203 8.36 -33.91 -46.15
C PHE A 203 6.90 -33.54 -46.40
N LYS A 204 6.06 -33.66 -45.39
CA LYS A 204 4.65 -33.32 -45.49
C LYS A 204 4.16 -32.74 -44.18
N GLU A 205 3.36 -31.69 -44.28
CA GLU A 205 2.57 -31.22 -43.18
C GLU A 205 1.42 -32.19 -42.90
N LEU A 206 1.30 -32.66 -41.65
CA LEU A 206 0.20 -33.53 -41.26
C LEU A 206 -1.08 -32.71 -41.12
N THR A 207 -2.09 -33.07 -41.93
CA THR A 207 -3.36 -32.33 -42.03
C THR A 207 -4.14 -32.25 -40.71
N VAL A 208 -3.91 -33.19 -39.81
CA VAL A 208 -4.62 -33.26 -38.50
C VAL A 208 -3.93 -32.46 -37.40
N SER A 209 -2.59 -32.41 -37.43
CA SER A 209 -1.80 -31.76 -36.36
C SER A 209 -1.15 -30.44 -36.79
N GLY A 210 -1.11 -30.13 -38.10
CA GLY A 210 -0.37 -29.01 -38.67
C GLY A 210 1.15 -29.12 -38.52
N ARG A 211 1.65 -30.29 -38.08
CA ARG A 211 3.08 -30.50 -37.80
C ARG A 211 3.78 -31.03 -39.04
N SER A 212 5.00 -30.57 -39.23
CA SER A 212 5.86 -31.14 -40.27
C SER A 212 6.31 -32.54 -39.90
N ALA A 213 6.23 -33.45 -40.79
CA ALA A 213 6.67 -34.83 -40.61
C ALA A 213 7.46 -35.33 -41.83
N ILE A 214 8.40 -36.21 -41.52
CA ILE A 214 9.20 -36.92 -42.53
C ILE A 214 8.65 -38.32 -42.67
N THR A 215 8.43 -38.76 -43.93
CA THR A 215 8.10 -40.13 -44.24
C THR A 215 9.10 -40.67 -45.26
N VAL A 216 9.66 -41.81 -45.00
CA VAL A 216 10.62 -42.47 -45.88
C VAL A 216 9.96 -43.67 -46.52
N TYR A 217 10.18 -43.80 -47.83
CA TYR A 217 9.75 -44.95 -48.62
C TYR A 217 10.98 -45.60 -49.24
N ALA A 218 11.11 -46.90 -49.05
CA ALA A 218 12.20 -47.69 -49.60
C ALA A 218 11.67 -48.99 -50.21
N PRO A 219 12.15 -49.43 -51.41
CA PRO A 219 11.69 -50.64 -52.02
C PRO A 219 12.10 -51.88 -51.24
N SER A 220 11.13 -52.80 -50.97
CA SER A 220 11.48 -54.08 -50.31
C SER A 220 12.09 -55.02 -51.34
N GLN A 221 13.26 -55.55 -51.00
CA GLN A 221 13.96 -56.52 -51.82
C GLN A 221 13.38 -57.91 -51.62
N SER A 222 12.82 -58.20 -50.46
CA SER A 222 12.28 -59.54 -50.15
C SER A 222 10.85 -59.71 -50.60
N THR A 223 10.07 -58.64 -50.72
CA THR A 223 8.68 -58.69 -51.17
C THR A 223 8.47 -57.76 -52.40
N PRO A 224 8.65 -58.21 -53.63
CA PRO A 224 8.48 -57.38 -54.82
C PRO A 224 7.08 -56.74 -54.88
N GLY A 225 7.05 -55.41 -55.14
CA GLY A 225 5.80 -54.64 -55.23
C GLY A 225 5.33 -54.02 -53.94
N LYS A 226 6.05 -54.21 -52.81
CA LYS A 226 5.83 -53.50 -51.55
C LYS A 226 6.97 -52.53 -51.27
N LEU A 227 6.62 -51.47 -50.56
CA LEU A 227 7.55 -50.46 -50.02
C LEU A 227 7.57 -50.52 -48.50
N LEU A 228 8.77 -50.44 -47.91
CA LEU A 228 8.92 -50.15 -46.50
C LEU A 228 8.62 -48.66 -46.31
N ARG A 229 7.58 -48.36 -45.53
CA ARG A 229 7.24 -47.01 -45.10
C ARG A 229 7.66 -46.81 -43.67
N LEU A 230 8.56 -45.84 -43.42
CA LEU A 230 8.98 -45.38 -42.13
C LEU A 230 8.33 -44.02 -41.87
N GLY A 231 7.56 -43.90 -40.82
CA GLY A 231 6.88 -42.63 -40.45
C GLY A 231 5.38 -42.63 -40.73
N PRO A 232 4.72 -41.51 -40.51
CA PRO A 232 5.31 -40.15 -40.35
C PRO A 232 6.12 -40.00 -39.05
N MET A 233 7.36 -39.49 -39.17
CA MET A 233 8.19 -39.03 -38.04
C MET A 233 7.91 -37.56 -37.82
N GLU A 234 7.17 -37.24 -36.75
CA GLU A 234 6.86 -35.83 -36.43
C GLU A 234 8.14 -35.12 -36.02
N LEU A 235 8.38 -33.92 -36.54
CA LEU A 235 9.48 -33.09 -36.12
C LEU A 235 9.16 -32.51 -34.74
N PHE A 236 10.19 -32.35 -33.91
CA PHE A 236 10.02 -31.78 -32.55
C PHE A 236 9.56 -30.33 -32.64
N GLU A 237 8.40 -30.07 -32.05
CA GLU A 237 7.90 -28.70 -31.87
C GLU A 237 8.29 -28.22 -30.46
N ALA A 238 9.21 -27.26 -30.43
CA ALA A 238 9.81 -26.78 -29.17
C ALA A 238 8.75 -26.26 -28.21
N ILE A 239 7.80 -25.45 -28.69
CA ILE A 239 6.78 -24.83 -27.81
C ILE A 239 5.40 -24.96 -28.47
N PRO A 240 4.64 -26.05 -28.20
CA PRO A 240 3.29 -26.20 -28.75
C PRO A 240 2.37 -25.11 -28.22
N LEU A 241 1.53 -24.57 -29.10
CA LEU A 241 0.58 -23.50 -28.75
C LEU A 241 -0.32 -23.85 -27.56
N SER A 242 -0.70 -25.12 -27.42
CA SER A 242 -1.50 -25.61 -26.29
C SER A 242 -0.84 -25.40 -24.95
N LEU A 243 0.48 -25.63 -24.84
CA LEU A 243 1.23 -25.37 -23.60
C LEU A 243 1.31 -23.88 -23.28
N VAL A 244 1.48 -23.04 -24.31
CA VAL A 244 1.48 -21.58 -24.14
C VAL A 244 0.12 -21.10 -23.61
N ILE A 245 -0.97 -21.59 -24.21
CA ILE A 245 -2.32 -21.23 -23.77
C ILE A 245 -2.57 -21.65 -22.33
N ILE A 246 -2.25 -22.89 -21.97
CA ILE A 246 -2.44 -23.40 -20.59
C ILE A 246 -1.62 -22.58 -19.60
N ALA A 247 -0.33 -22.33 -19.90
CA ALA A 247 0.54 -21.53 -19.05
C ALA A 247 0.03 -20.10 -18.89
N SER A 248 -0.49 -19.49 -19.97
CA SER A 248 -1.06 -18.15 -19.95
C SER A 248 -2.34 -18.06 -19.11
N ILE A 249 -3.23 -19.05 -19.21
CA ILE A 249 -4.45 -19.13 -18.40
C ILE A 249 -4.09 -19.27 -16.92
N LEU A 250 -3.14 -20.16 -16.59
CA LEU A 250 -2.69 -20.36 -15.23
C LEU A 250 -2.03 -19.10 -14.65
N ALA A 251 -1.17 -18.45 -15.43
CA ALA A 251 -0.55 -17.19 -15.03
C ALA A 251 -1.59 -16.09 -14.76
N LEU A 252 -2.59 -15.96 -15.65
CA LEU A 252 -3.68 -15.00 -15.47
C LEU A 252 -4.48 -15.27 -14.20
N LEU A 253 -4.80 -16.54 -13.92
CA LEU A 253 -5.51 -16.96 -12.71
C LEU A 253 -4.71 -16.60 -11.45
N LEU A 254 -3.41 -16.88 -11.42
CA LEU A 254 -2.54 -16.58 -10.29
C LEU A 254 -2.40 -15.07 -10.05
N ILE A 255 -2.25 -14.27 -11.11
CA ILE A 255 -2.20 -12.81 -11.01
C ILE A 255 -3.53 -12.26 -10.48
N THR A 256 -4.66 -12.79 -10.97
CA THR A 256 -5.99 -12.38 -10.48
C THR A 256 -6.18 -12.70 -9.01
N LEU A 257 -5.76 -13.89 -8.56
CA LEU A 257 -5.84 -14.30 -7.16
C LEU A 257 -4.95 -13.43 -6.26
N ALA A 258 -3.73 -13.14 -6.69
CA ALA A 258 -2.81 -12.25 -5.96
C ALA A 258 -3.37 -10.83 -5.86
N SER A 259 -3.94 -10.30 -6.95
CA SER A 259 -4.58 -8.98 -6.99
C SER A 259 -5.79 -8.91 -6.07
N TYR A 260 -6.63 -9.95 -6.06
CA TYR A 260 -7.78 -10.05 -5.17
C TYR A 260 -7.35 -10.03 -3.69
N GLY A 261 -6.31 -10.81 -3.34
CA GLY A 261 -5.78 -10.81 -1.97
C GLY A 261 -5.24 -9.45 -1.52
N LEU A 262 -4.54 -8.74 -2.40
CA LEU A 262 -4.06 -7.39 -2.12
C LEU A 262 -5.21 -6.41 -1.88
N ILE A 263 -6.21 -6.40 -2.78
CA ILE A 263 -7.37 -5.50 -2.68
C ILE A 263 -8.17 -5.79 -1.40
N HIS A 264 -8.39 -7.06 -1.08
CA HIS A 264 -9.13 -7.45 0.12
C HIS A 264 -8.50 -6.95 1.43
N LEU A 265 -7.16 -6.94 1.51
CA LEU A 265 -6.45 -6.36 2.66
C LEU A 265 -6.74 -4.87 2.84
N PHE A 266 -6.89 -4.11 1.76
CA PHE A 266 -7.27 -2.69 1.82
C PHE A 266 -8.74 -2.50 2.18
N GLU A 267 -9.62 -3.32 1.63
CA GLU A 267 -11.05 -3.30 1.96
C GLU A 267 -11.29 -3.46 3.46
N LEU A 268 -10.61 -4.38 4.12
CA LEU A 268 -10.69 -4.58 5.57
C LEU A 268 -10.28 -3.32 6.35
N ARG A 269 -9.21 -2.63 5.90
CA ARG A 269 -8.76 -1.40 6.54
C ARG A 269 -9.75 -0.25 6.37
N ILE A 270 -10.37 -0.13 5.20
CA ILE A 270 -11.40 0.89 4.94
C ILE A 270 -12.65 0.62 5.79
N LYS A 271 -13.10 -0.62 5.88
CA LYS A 271 -14.24 -1.01 6.73
C LYS A 271 -14.04 -0.66 8.21
N THR A 272 -12.80 -0.75 8.72
CA THR A 272 -12.48 -0.33 10.09
C THR A 272 -12.70 1.18 10.27
N ILE A 273 -12.32 2.00 9.29
CA ILE A 273 -12.57 3.45 9.33
C ILE A 273 -14.07 3.73 9.27
N GLU A 274 -14.78 3.08 8.35
CA GLU A 274 -16.21 3.25 8.14
C GLU A 274 -17.01 2.90 9.41
N SER A 275 -16.72 1.76 10.04
CA SER A 275 -17.40 1.36 11.28
C SER A 275 -17.12 2.30 12.46
N THR A 276 -15.89 2.86 12.55
CA THR A 276 -15.57 3.85 13.57
C THR A 276 -16.28 5.18 13.31
N LEU A 277 -16.35 5.60 12.04
CA LEU A 277 -17.07 6.82 11.65
C LEU A 277 -18.56 6.72 11.96
N GLU A 278 -19.16 5.54 11.76
CA GLU A 278 -20.55 5.28 12.10
C GLU A 278 -20.81 5.41 13.60
N ARG A 279 -19.94 4.85 14.45
CA ARG A 279 -20.02 5.03 15.91
C ARG A 279 -19.93 6.50 16.30
N ILE A 280 -18.99 7.26 15.67
CA ILE A 280 -18.86 8.71 15.92
C ILE A 280 -20.17 9.43 15.51
N ARG A 281 -20.77 9.06 14.38
CA ARG A 281 -22.04 9.60 13.90
C ARG A 281 -23.20 9.31 14.87
N GLU A 282 -23.21 8.13 15.50
CA GLU A 282 -24.19 7.73 16.51
C GLU A 282 -23.97 8.42 17.87
N GLY A 283 -22.91 9.23 18.00
CA GLY A 283 -22.63 10.02 19.21
C GLY A 283 -21.53 9.46 20.09
N ASP A 284 -20.91 8.31 19.76
CA ASP A 284 -19.73 7.80 20.46
C ASP A 284 -18.46 8.53 19.99
N LEU A 285 -18.29 9.75 20.50
CA LEU A 285 -17.12 10.58 20.18
C LEU A 285 -15.83 10.07 20.80
N SER A 286 -15.90 9.06 21.67
CA SER A 286 -14.71 8.40 22.25
C SER A 286 -14.12 7.34 21.29
N ALA A 287 -14.89 6.90 20.29
CA ALA A 287 -14.43 5.94 19.29
C ALA A 287 -13.20 6.46 18.55
N ARG A 288 -12.23 5.59 18.37
CA ARG A 288 -10.99 5.90 17.63
C ARG A 288 -10.68 4.79 16.65
N VAL A 289 -10.11 5.15 15.51
CA VAL A 289 -9.57 4.19 14.54
C VAL A 289 -8.25 3.69 15.09
N GLU A 290 -8.22 2.43 15.54
CA GLU A 290 -7.01 1.75 16.01
C GLU A 290 -6.25 1.18 14.81
N MET A 291 -5.59 2.04 14.05
CA MET A 291 -4.82 1.64 12.87
C MET A 291 -3.44 2.28 12.87
N GLN A 292 -2.40 1.45 12.76
CA GLN A 292 -1.05 1.91 12.57
C GLN A 292 -0.69 1.89 11.08
N GLY A 293 -0.28 3.01 10.53
CA GLY A 293 0.17 3.14 9.16
C GLY A 293 0.70 4.55 8.88
N THR A 294 1.69 4.61 7.98
CA THR A 294 2.27 5.87 7.49
C THR A 294 1.81 6.20 6.06
N ASP A 295 0.91 5.37 5.52
CA ASP A 295 0.28 5.52 4.22
C ASP A 295 -0.90 6.51 4.26
N GLU A 296 -1.55 6.74 3.14
CA GLU A 296 -2.68 7.65 3.00
C GLU A 296 -3.86 7.26 3.91
N ILE A 297 -4.13 5.95 4.08
CA ILE A 297 -5.21 5.47 4.98
C ILE A 297 -4.84 5.73 6.44
N GLY A 298 -3.57 5.51 6.81
CA GLY A 298 -3.09 5.80 8.15
C GLY A 298 -3.19 7.29 8.49
N ARG A 299 -2.84 8.18 7.54
CA ARG A 299 -3.02 9.64 7.71
C ARG A 299 -4.48 10.03 7.84
N LEU A 300 -5.37 9.44 7.02
CA LEU A 300 -6.81 9.66 7.12
C LEU A 300 -7.34 9.26 8.51
N ALA A 301 -6.93 8.10 9.01
CA ALA A 301 -7.31 7.63 10.34
C ALA A 301 -6.83 8.60 11.45
N GLN A 302 -5.61 9.12 11.36
CA GLN A 302 -5.10 10.12 12.29
C GLN A 302 -5.89 11.41 12.24
N THR A 303 -6.18 11.92 11.04
CA THR A 303 -6.98 13.14 10.86
C THR A 303 -8.38 12.97 11.44
N LEU A 304 -9.01 11.82 11.21
CA LEU A 304 -10.32 11.48 11.77
C LEU A 304 -10.28 11.46 13.32
N ASN A 305 -9.26 10.82 13.91
CA ASN A 305 -9.08 10.79 15.35
C ASN A 305 -8.86 12.18 15.95
N GLN A 306 -8.09 13.05 15.27
CA GLN A 306 -7.88 14.44 15.69
C GLN A 306 -9.20 15.23 15.62
N MET A 307 -9.98 15.06 14.55
CA MET A 307 -11.29 15.70 14.39
C MET A 307 -12.27 15.26 15.48
N ALA A 308 -12.39 13.95 15.73
CA ALA A 308 -13.24 13.42 16.80
C ALA A 308 -12.82 13.96 18.18
N GLY A 309 -11.52 14.02 18.47
CA GLY A 309 -11.01 14.61 19.71
C GLY A 309 -11.27 16.12 19.80
N HIS A 310 -11.27 16.83 18.68
CA HIS A 310 -11.61 18.26 18.68
C HIS A 310 -13.10 18.49 18.97
N ILE A 311 -13.97 17.73 18.31
CA ILE A 311 -15.42 17.81 18.54
C ILE A 311 -15.77 17.45 19.98
N GLN A 312 -15.15 16.41 20.55
CA GLN A 312 -15.35 16.02 21.94
C GLN A 312 -15.01 17.19 22.89
N ARG A 313 -13.83 17.80 22.74
CA ARG A 313 -13.43 18.95 23.56
C ARG A 313 -14.39 20.13 23.46
N LEU A 314 -14.92 20.41 22.24
CA LEU A 314 -15.88 21.50 22.06
C LEU A 314 -17.20 21.22 22.81
N LEU A 315 -17.70 19.97 22.74
CA LEU A 315 -18.94 19.58 23.43
C LEU A 315 -18.76 19.57 24.96
N ASP A 316 -17.61 19.09 25.44
CA ASP A 316 -17.30 19.09 26.87
C ASP A 316 -17.24 20.54 27.40
N ALA A 317 -16.53 21.44 26.71
CA ALA A 317 -16.46 22.86 27.04
C ALA A 317 -17.84 23.54 26.99
N GLN A 318 -18.68 23.23 25.99
CA GLN A 318 -20.05 23.74 25.90
C GLN A 318 -20.92 23.24 27.06
N SER A 319 -20.77 21.97 27.46
CA SER A 319 -21.51 21.38 28.58
C SER A 319 -21.11 22.05 29.90
N GLU A 320 -19.80 22.22 30.16
CA GLU A 320 -19.26 22.90 31.32
C GLU A 320 -19.78 24.35 31.40
N LEU A 321 -19.73 25.09 30.28
CA LEU A 321 -20.26 26.44 30.19
C LEU A 321 -21.74 26.48 30.55
N THR A 322 -22.58 25.60 29.98
CA THR A 322 -24.02 25.56 30.24
C THR A 322 -24.32 25.28 31.73
N GLN A 323 -23.57 24.38 32.34
CA GLN A 323 -23.70 24.04 33.74
C GLN A 323 -23.29 25.24 34.65
N ALA A 324 -22.17 25.90 34.31
CA ALA A 324 -21.71 27.07 35.08
C ALA A 324 -22.70 28.24 34.96
N VAL A 325 -23.17 28.55 33.76
CA VAL A 325 -24.24 29.57 33.52
C VAL A 325 -25.47 29.28 34.37
N SER A 326 -25.94 28.03 34.37
CA SER A 326 -27.14 27.63 35.13
C SER A 326 -26.92 27.82 36.64
N HIS A 327 -25.71 27.54 37.15
CA HIS A 327 -25.38 27.72 38.54
C HIS A 327 -25.30 29.21 38.92
N GLU A 328 -24.60 30.02 38.12
CA GLU A 328 -24.42 31.46 38.39
C GLU A 328 -25.73 32.27 38.23
N LEU A 329 -26.67 31.85 37.40
CA LEU A 329 -28.01 32.46 37.31
C LEU A 329 -28.91 32.09 38.50
N ARG A 330 -28.79 30.88 39.03
CA ARG A 330 -29.66 30.39 40.11
C ARG A 330 -29.48 31.20 41.42
N THR A 331 -28.28 31.61 41.71
CA THR A 331 -27.93 32.31 42.96
C THR A 331 -28.61 33.68 43.07
N PRO A 332 -28.46 34.63 42.11
CA PRO A 332 -29.13 35.91 42.16
C PRO A 332 -30.66 35.75 42.09
N LEU A 333 -31.18 34.78 41.32
CA LEU A 333 -32.63 34.52 41.26
C LEU A 333 -33.19 34.08 42.63
N ALA A 334 -32.44 33.24 43.38
CA ALA A 334 -32.84 32.85 44.73
C ALA A 334 -32.80 34.04 45.71
N ARG A 335 -31.83 34.94 45.58
CA ARG A 335 -31.74 36.18 46.40
C ARG A 335 -32.92 37.12 46.08
N LEU A 336 -33.24 37.33 44.79
CA LEU A 336 -34.38 38.13 44.38
C LEU A 336 -35.67 37.57 44.95
N ARG A 337 -35.90 36.26 44.87
CA ARG A 337 -37.05 35.62 45.44
C ARG A 337 -37.18 35.81 46.95
N PHE A 338 -36.07 35.58 47.67
CA PHE A 338 -36.04 35.78 49.11
C PHE A 338 -36.25 37.26 49.49
N GLY A 339 -35.62 38.21 48.78
CA GLY A 339 -35.81 39.63 48.97
C GLY A 339 -37.25 40.08 48.72
N MET A 340 -37.93 39.51 47.73
CA MET A 340 -39.37 39.77 47.52
C MET A 340 -40.23 39.22 48.66
N GLU A 341 -39.93 38.06 49.23
CA GLU A 341 -40.60 37.50 50.41
C GLU A 341 -40.40 38.41 51.63
N MET A 342 -39.15 38.86 51.90
CA MET A 342 -38.84 39.80 52.97
C MET A 342 -39.54 41.15 52.78
N LEU A 343 -39.62 41.67 51.54
CA LEU A 343 -40.32 42.90 51.23
C LEU A 343 -41.85 42.80 51.50
N ALA A 344 -42.43 41.63 51.29
CA ALA A 344 -43.82 41.37 51.52
C ALA A 344 -44.17 41.28 53.04
N GLU A 345 -43.23 40.82 53.86
CA GLU A 345 -43.37 40.67 55.33
C GLU A 345 -42.97 41.89 56.11
N SER A 346 -42.22 42.86 55.54
CA SER A 346 -41.78 44.07 56.22
C SER A 346 -42.90 45.04 56.43
N GLU A 347 -43.13 45.49 57.68
CA GLU A 347 -44.10 46.51 58.04
C GLU A 347 -43.52 47.91 58.08
N ASP A 348 -42.17 48.04 58.26
CA ASP A 348 -41.47 49.32 58.33
C ASP A 348 -41.18 49.88 56.92
N ILE A 349 -41.44 51.15 56.74
CA ILE A 349 -41.24 51.84 55.47
C ILE A 349 -39.75 51.96 55.13
N GLU A 350 -38.90 52.21 56.14
CA GLU A 350 -37.45 52.37 55.94
C GLU A 350 -36.81 51.04 55.52
N ASP A 351 -37.15 49.95 56.18
CA ASP A 351 -36.77 48.58 55.81
C ASP A 351 -37.22 48.20 54.40
N ARG A 352 -38.42 48.61 53.98
CA ARG A 352 -38.92 48.37 52.62
C ARG A 352 -38.11 49.10 51.55
N TYR A 353 -37.71 50.35 51.80
CA TYR A 353 -36.87 51.10 50.89
C TYR A 353 -35.47 50.45 50.74
N GLU A 354 -34.86 50.06 51.85
CA GLU A 354 -33.57 49.38 51.86
C GLU A 354 -33.65 48.04 51.12
N GLN A 355 -34.73 47.30 51.28
CA GLN A 355 -34.93 46.03 50.57
C GLN A 355 -35.18 46.22 49.07
N LEU A 356 -35.91 47.26 48.66
CA LEU A 356 -36.07 47.63 47.24
C LEU A 356 -34.76 47.99 46.58
N GLU A 357 -33.89 48.76 47.27
CA GLU A 357 -32.56 49.14 46.77
C GLU A 357 -31.68 47.90 46.60
N ARG A 358 -31.74 46.92 47.52
CA ARG A 358 -31.05 45.64 47.40
C ARG A 358 -31.56 44.81 46.25
N LEU A 359 -32.87 44.75 46.02
CA LEU A 359 -33.48 44.04 44.91
C LEU A 359 -33.11 44.67 43.56
N ASP A 360 -33.10 45.99 43.47
CA ASP A 360 -32.66 46.70 42.28
C ASP A 360 -31.19 46.41 41.97
N GLY A 361 -30.33 46.37 42.99
CA GLY A 361 -28.94 45.95 42.85
C GLY A 361 -28.76 44.50 42.39
N ASP A 362 -29.59 43.55 42.86
CA ASP A 362 -29.57 42.17 42.41
C ASP A 362 -30.08 42.01 40.95
N VAL A 363 -31.04 42.83 40.53
CA VAL A 363 -31.51 42.88 39.09
C VAL A 363 -30.38 43.40 38.20
N GLU A 364 -29.71 44.48 38.61
CA GLU A 364 -28.60 45.05 37.83
C GLU A 364 -27.43 44.06 37.72
N GLN A 365 -27.09 43.32 38.79
CA GLN A 365 -26.10 42.25 38.76
C GLN A 365 -26.51 41.13 37.79
N LEU A 366 -27.81 40.75 37.75
CA LEU A 366 -28.29 39.72 36.83
C LEU A 366 -28.18 40.18 35.36
N ASN A 367 -28.53 41.45 35.09
CA ASN A 367 -28.39 42.02 33.75
C ASN A 367 -26.90 42.02 33.29
N GLN A 368 -25.98 42.42 34.17
CA GLN A 368 -24.56 42.38 33.89
C GLN A 368 -24.04 40.97 33.59
N LEU A 369 -24.48 39.95 34.36
CA LEU A 369 -24.16 38.54 34.07
C LEU A 369 -24.68 38.09 32.70
N ILE A 370 -25.91 38.43 32.35
CA ILE A 370 -26.50 38.12 31.05
C ILE A 370 -25.68 38.77 29.94
N ASP A 371 -25.29 40.03 30.08
CA ASP A 371 -24.50 40.75 29.09
C ASP A 371 -23.06 40.17 28.95
N GLU A 372 -22.46 39.69 30.03
CA GLU A 372 -21.19 38.97 29.98
C GLU A 372 -21.34 37.63 29.26
N ILE A 373 -22.39 36.82 29.54
CA ILE A 373 -22.66 35.56 28.89
C ILE A 373 -22.89 35.76 27.37
N LEU A 374 -23.74 36.73 27.00
CA LEU A 374 -23.99 37.03 25.58
C LEU A 374 -22.74 37.51 24.85
N THR A 375 -21.91 38.34 25.52
CA THR A 375 -20.65 38.77 24.94
C THR A 375 -19.70 37.60 24.72
N TYR A 376 -19.55 36.72 25.73
CA TYR A 376 -18.74 35.50 25.62
C TYR A 376 -19.23 34.59 24.50
N ALA A 377 -20.52 34.29 24.46
CA ALA A 377 -21.14 33.44 23.44
C ALA A 377 -20.98 33.99 22.01
N ASN A 378 -21.06 35.32 21.84
CA ASN A 378 -20.86 35.96 20.54
C ASN A 378 -19.38 35.91 20.09
N LEU A 379 -18.45 36.03 21.03
CA LEU A 379 -17.01 35.88 20.76
C LEU A 379 -16.60 34.43 20.46
N GLU A 380 -17.38 33.44 20.94
CA GLU A 380 -17.10 32.01 20.72
C GLU A 380 -17.57 31.50 19.35
N LYS A 381 -18.63 32.06 18.78
CA LYS A 381 -19.17 31.66 17.46
C LYS A 381 -18.26 31.94 16.27
N GLY A 382 -17.10 32.47 16.48
CA GLY A 382 -16.10 32.86 15.47
C GLY A 382 -15.73 34.33 15.63
N THR A 383 -14.61 34.75 15.00
CA THR A 383 -14.24 36.18 14.98
C THR A 383 -15.43 36.95 14.41
N PRO A 384 -16.16 37.75 15.21
CA PRO A 384 -17.12 38.67 14.64
C PRO A 384 -16.36 39.54 13.63
N ASP A 385 -17.07 40.04 12.62
CA ASP A 385 -16.50 40.96 11.65
C ASP A 385 -15.91 42.15 12.43
N LEU A 386 -14.60 41.99 12.79
CA LEU A 386 -13.92 42.92 13.67
C LEU A 386 -13.56 44.14 12.83
N ALA A 387 -14.46 45.12 12.79
CA ALA A 387 -14.18 46.42 12.19
C ALA A 387 -13.10 47.14 13.03
N PHE A 388 -11.86 46.98 12.64
CA PHE A 388 -10.74 47.70 13.24
C PHE A 388 -10.79 49.14 12.78
N GLU A 389 -10.70 50.06 13.73
CA GLU A 389 -10.70 51.52 13.51
C GLU A 389 -9.52 52.14 14.27
N PRO A 390 -9.01 53.29 13.82
CA PRO A 390 -8.03 54.03 14.60
C PRO A 390 -8.64 54.50 15.92
N VAL A 391 -8.09 54.03 17.04
CA VAL A 391 -8.52 54.38 18.41
C VAL A 391 -7.45 55.27 19.07
N ASP A 392 -7.86 56.44 19.53
CA ASP A 392 -7.04 57.31 20.35
C ASP A 392 -7.00 56.74 21.80
N MET A 393 -5.87 56.14 22.15
CA MET A 393 -5.68 55.49 23.46
C MET A 393 -5.63 56.51 24.59
N VAL A 394 -5.17 57.75 24.34
CA VAL A 394 -5.14 58.81 25.36
C VAL A 394 -6.56 59.20 25.75
N ALA A 395 -7.42 59.48 24.80
CA ALA A 395 -8.82 59.78 25.02
C ALA A 395 -9.57 58.62 25.72
N LEU A 396 -9.27 57.38 25.32
CA LEU A 396 -9.86 56.19 25.89
C LEU A 396 -9.45 56.04 27.37
N MET A 397 -8.16 56.17 27.70
CA MET A 397 -7.65 56.07 29.07
C MET A 397 -8.22 57.18 29.98
N GLN A 398 -8.32 58.41 29.50
CA GLN A 398 -8.96 59.50 30.22
C GLN A 398 -10.45 59.21 30.50
N ARG A 399 -11.13 58.56 29.58
CA ARG A 399 -12.52 58.11 29.81
C ARG A 399 -12.59 57.06 30.90
N ILE A 400 -11.75 56.04 30.84
CA ILE A 400 -11.68 54.97 31.88
C ILE A 400 -11.32 55.53 33.26
N GLN A 401 -10.40 56.47 33.29
CA GLN A 401 -10.06 57.16 34.55
C GLN A 401 -11.26 57.88 35.17
N ARG A 402 -12.02 58.65 34.39
CA ARG A 402 -13.26 59.30 34.87
C ARG A 402 -14.32 58.31 35.31
N GLU A 403 -14.53 57.23 34.60
CA GLU A 403 -15.48 56.16 34.94
C GLU A 403 -15.08 55.52 36.28
N THR A 404 -13.77 55.30 36.51
CA THR A 404 -13.21 54.71 37.75
C THR A 404 -13.32 55.66 38.95
N GLU A 405 -13.01 56.95 38.78
CA GLU A 405 -13.10 57.97 39.84
C GLU A 405 -14.56 58.10 40.34
N ALA A 406 -15.54 57.95 39.45
CA ALA A 406 -16.96 57.98 39.81
C ALA A 406 -17.36 56.83 40.78
N LEU A 407 -16.63 55.69 40.76
CA LEU A 407 -16.90 54.54 41.63
C LEU A 407 -16.38 54.68 43.06
N ARG A 408 -15.65 55.77 43.39
CA ARG A 408 -15.09 56.08 44.74
C ARG A 408 -14.36 54.90 45.41
N LYS A 409 -13.61 54.14 44.61
CA LYS A 409 -12.79 53.03 45.13
C LYS A 409 -11.62 53.50 45.95
N PRO A 410 -11.15 52.75 46.97
CA PRO A 410 -10.04 53.17 47.84
C PRO A 410 -8.69 53.20 47.08
N ALA A 411 -8.48 52.36 46.09
CA ALA A 411 -7.24 52.31 45.32
C ALA A 411 -7.21 53.42 44.25
N ARG A 412 -6.02 54.04 44.10
CA ARG A 412 -5.75 55.10 43.10
C ARG A 412 -5.39 54.49 41.76
N LEU A 413 -5.99 54.99 40.68
CA LEU A 413 -5.62 54.60 39.30
C LEU A 413 -4.56 55.57 38.73
N GLU A 414 -3.40 55.05 38.38
CA GLU A 414 -2.33 55.78 37.68
C GLU A 414 -2.34 55.35 36.20
N VAL A 415 -2.44 56.33 35.31
CA VAL A 415 -2.42 56.10 33.88
C VAL A 415 -1.15 56.66 33.27
N VAL A 416 -0.38 55.83 32.58
CA VAL A 416 0.89 56.19 31.93
C VAL A 416 0.76 55.81 30.45
N VAL A 417 0.55 56.81 29.62
CA VAL A 417 0.40 56.68 28.17
C VAL A 417 1.17 57.83 27.51
N PRO A 418 1.78 57.65 26.30
CA PRO A 418 2.39 58.74 25.57
C PRO A 418 1.36 59.83 25.22
N ASP A 419 1.81 61.07 25.04
CA ASP A 419 0.92 62.21 24.75
C ASP A 419 0.05 62.00 23.48
N GLU A 420 0.54 61.22 22.55
CA GLU A 420 -0.19 60.80 21.35
C GLU A 420 0.02 59.31 21.12
N LEU A 421 -1.07 58.52 21.12
CA LEU A 421 -1.04 57.10 20.82
C LEU A 421 -2.35 56.66 20.15
N VAL A 422 -2.29 56.45 18.82
CA VAL A 422 -3.39 55.93 18.04
C VAL A 422 -3.06 54.50 17.60
N VAL A 423 -3.97 53.58 17.84
CA VAL A 423 -3.78 52.15 17.55
C VAL A 423 -4.99 51.58 16.80
N ASP A 424 -4.78 50.57 15.93
CA ASP A 424 -5.89 49.88 15.29
C ASP A 424 -6.50 48.88 16.30
N ALA A 425 -7.76 49.12 16.63
CA ALA A 425 -8.52 48.28 17.54
C ALA A 425 -10.03 48.36 17.23
N VAL A 426 -10.83 47.49 17.80
CA VAL A 426 -12.29 47.65 17.79
C VAL A 426 -12.68 48.43 19.05
N PRO A 427 -13.19 49.69 18.94
CA PRO A 427 -13.36 50.62 20.05
C PRO A 427 -14.12 50.02 21.26
N ARG A 428 -15.23 49.32 21.01
CA ARG A 428 -16.05 48.69 22.03
C ARG A 428 -15.30 47.56 22.77
N TYR A 429 -14.48 46.81 22.04
CA TYR A 429 -13.79 45.65 22.64
C TYR A 429 -12.54 46.07 23.40
N ILE A 430 -11.74 47.03 22.89
CA ILE A 430 -10.58 47.50 23.66
C ILE A 430 -11.00 48.25 24.91
N HIS A 431 -12.10 49.03 24.88
CA HIS A 431 -12.69 49.62 26.07
C HIS A 431 -13.07 48.57 27.10
N ARG A 432 -13.76 47.50 26.68
CA ARG A 432 -14.18 46.38 27.53
C ARG A 432 -12.98 45.62 28.12
N VAL A 433 -11.91 45.42 27.35
CA VAL A 433 -10.68 44.79 27.83
C VAL A 433 -10.10 45.59 28.99
N ILE A 434 -9.95 46.92 28.81
CA ILE A 434 -9.36 47.79 29.82
C ILE A 434 -10.26 47.87 31.06
N GLN A 435 -11.58 48.04 30.88
CA GLN A 435 -12.53 48.02 32.00
C GLN A 435 -12.46 46.72 32.83
N ASN A 436 -12.38 45.54 32.15
CA ASN A 436 -12.27 44.26 32.87
C ASN A 436 -10.95 44.12 33.62
N LEU A 437 -9.82 44.51 33.00
CA LEU A 437 -8.52 44.46 33.66
C LEU A 437 -8.40 45.46 34.82
N VAL A 438 -8.79 46.73 34.60
CA VAL A 438 -8.79 47.76 35.63
C VAL A 438 -9.78 47.45 36.76
N GLY A 439 -10.99 47.01 36.41
CA GLY A 439 -12.00 46.61 37.40
C GLY A 439 -11.53 45.43 38.27
N ASN A 440 -10.80 44.48 37.68
CA ASN A 440 -10.19 43.38 38.40
C ASN A 440 -9.05 43.87 39.30
N ALA A 441 -8.12 44.66 38.77
CA ALA A 441 -7.02 45.24 39.53
C ALA A 441 -7.52 46.06 40.74
N LEU A 442 -8.47 46.97 40.56
CA LEU A 442 -9.08 47.77 41.64
C LEU A 442 -9.85 46.98 42.69
N ARG A 443 -10.19 45.74 42.39
CA ARG A 443 -10.84 44.84 43.36
C ARG A 443 -9.83 44.21 44.32
N TYR A 444 -8.64 43.91 43.81
CA TYR A 444 -7.62 43.20 44.55
C TYR A 444 -6.46 44.07 44.99
N ALA A 445 -6.31 45.30 44.48
CA ALA A 445 -5.28 46.24 44.86
C ALA A 445 -5.48 46.71 46.34
N ASP A 446 -4.38 46.89 47.05
CA ASP A 446 -4.37 47.51 48.37
C ASP A 446 -4.48 49.04 48.28
N SER A 447 -3.73 49.68 47.37
CA SER A 447 -3.68 51.16 47.27
C SER A 447 -3.50 51.72 45.86
N VAL A 448 -2.83 51.00 44.95
CA VAL A 448 -2.46 51.54 43.62
C VAL A 448 -2.68 50.54 42.51
N VAL A 449 -3.31 51.01 41.41
CA VAL A 449 -3.41 50.33 40.14
C VAL A 449 -2.72 51.18 39.08
N ARG A 450 -1.83 50.62 38.30
CA ARG A 450 -1.15 51.31 37.20
C ARG A 450 -1.54 50.70 35.85
N VAL A 451 -1.91 51.55 34.91
CA VAL A 451 -2.19 51.19 33.52
C VAL A 451 -1.15 51.84 32.65
N THR A 452 -0.44 51.04 31.89
CA THR A 452 0.53 51.54 30.90
C THR A 452 0.13 51.08 29.51
N CYS A 453 0.27 51.96 28.52
CA CYS A 453 0.07 51.61 27.10
C CYS A 453 1.19 52.24 26.26
N THR A 454 1.94 51.40 25.58
CA THR A 454 3.09 51.84 24.78
C THR A 454 3.12 51.13 23.41
N LEU A 455 3.89 51.66 22.48
CA LEU A 455 4.19 51.04 21.20
C LEU A 455 5.63 50.52 21.23
N GLU A 456 5.78 49.20 21.15
CA GLU A 456 7.07 48.50 21.10
C GLU A 456 7.27 47.92 19.67
N GLY A 457 7.98 48.67 18.83
CA GLY A 457 8.10 48.30 17.39
C GLY A 457 6.75 48.34 16.68
N GLU A 458 6.30 47.18 16.18
CA GLU A 458 5.00 47.04 15.52
C GLU A 458 3.91 46.48 16.45
N GLN A 459 4.18 46.34 17.73
CA GLN A 459 3.21 45.84 18.69
C GLN A 459 2.79 46.91 19.69
N VAL A 460 1.51 46.95 19.97
CA VAL A 460 0.95 47.71 21.08
C VAL A 460 1.05 46.84 22.33
N VAL A 461 1.56 47.39 23.41
CA VAL A 461 1.70 46.76 24.72
C VAL A 461 0.84 47.50 25.72
N LEU A 462 -0.19 46.86 26.23
CA LEU A 462 -1.03 47.34 27.31
C LEU A 462 -0.75 46.51 28.57
N ALA A 463 -0.37 47.12 29.65
CA ALA A 463 -0.21 46.45 30.94
C ALA A 463 -1.08 47.10 32.02
N VAL A 464 -1.70 46.27 32.84
CA VAL A 464 -2.43 46.66 34.05
C VAL A 464 -1.79 45.97 35.24
N GLU A 465 -1.26 46.75 36.17
CA GLU A 465 -0.53 46.27 37.36
C GLU A 465 -1.24 46.71 38.64
N ASP A 466 -1.21 45.87 39.65
CA ASP A 466 -1.73 46.18 40.99
C ASP A 466 -0.70 45.91 42.08
N ASP A 467 -0.97 46.41 43.28
CA ASP A 467 -0.18 46.19 44.51
C ASP A 467 -0.85 45.19 45.46
N GLY A 468 -1.73 44.34 44.95
CA GLY A 468 -2.45 43.33 45.72
C GLY A 468 -1.64 42.05 45.95
N PRO A 469 -2.29 40.95 46.35
CA PRO A 469 -1.62 39.70 46.72
C PRO A 469 -0.99 38.94 45.53
N GLY A 470 -1.22 39.39 44.32
CA GLY A 470 -0.74 38.73 43.09
C GLY A 470 -1.45 37.40 42.79
N ILE A 471 -0.93 36.65 41.81
CA ILE A 471 -1.48 35.36 41.36
C ILE A 471 -0.39 34.30 41.41
N PRO A 472 -0.61 33.18 42.15
CA PRO A 472 0.32 32.05 42.19
C PRO A 472 0.62 31.51 40.79
N GLU A 473 1.86 31.08 40.56
CA GLU A 473 2.34 30.69 39.22
C GLU A 473 1.57 29.53 38.63
N ASP A 474 1.21 28.55 39.44
CA ASP A 474 0.40 27.36 39.04
C ASP A 474 -1.04 27.71 38.66
N GLN A 475 -1.54 28.90 39.03
CA GLN A 475 -2.91 29.34 38.76
C GLN A 475 -3.01 30.37 37.64
N ARG A 476 -1.88 30.91 37.15
CA ARG A 476 -1.85 31.96 36.13
C ARG A 476 -2.49 31.59 34.79
N SER A 477 -2.43 30.34 34.38
CA SER A 477 -3.12 29.87 33.16
C SER A 477 -4.62 29.74 33.38
N ARG A 478 -5.06 29.36 34.58
CA ARG A 478 -6.45 29.06 34.91
C ARG A 478 -7.31 30.32 35.08
N VAL A 479 -6.76 31.47 35.41
CA VAL A 479 -7.53 32.72 35.56
C VAL A 479 -8.22 33.18 34.27
N PHE A 480 -7.83 32.69 33.11
CA PHE A 480 -8.46 32.97 31.83
C PHE A 480 -9.54 31.97 31.43
N GLU A 481 -9.74 30.90 32.21
CA GLU A 481 -10.83 29.94 32.01
C GLU A 481 -12.15 30.57 32.45
N PRO A 482 -13.27 30.38 31.72
CA PRO A 482 -14.54 30.96 32.08
C PRO A 482 -15.03 30.44 33.44
N PHE A 483 -15.66 31.29 34.23
CA PHE A 483 -16.19 31.02 35.56
C PHE A 483 -15.14 30.59 36.62
N THR A 484 -13.85 30.68 36.30
CA THR A 484 -12.78 30.34 37.24
C THR A 484 -12.59 31.49 38.25
N ARG A 485 -12.53 31.11 39.53
CA ARG A 485 -12.26 32.01 40.68
C ARG A 485 -11.21 31.36 41.56
N LEU A 486 -10.21 32.16 42.02
CA LEU A 486 -9.11 31.64 42.84
C LEU A 486 -9.47 31.54 44.33
N ASP A 487 -10.43 32.35 44.83
CA ASP A 487 -10.88 32.37 46.21
C ASP A 487 -12.39 32.19 46.33
N ASP A 488 -12.82 31.06 46.91
CA ASP A 488 -14.22 30.71 47.15
C ASP A 488 -14.83 31.42 48.39
N SER A 489 -14.01 32.07 49.25
CA SER A 489 -14.43 32.33 50.62
C SER A 489 -14.59 33.80 51.04
N ARG A 490 -14.09 34.79 50.29
CA ARG A 490 -14.03 36.16 50.84
C ARG A 490 -14.92 37.25 50.26
N THR A 491 -15.55 37.08 49.10
CA THR A 491 -16.33 38.18 48.51
C THR A 491 -17.49 37.72 47.61
N ARG A 492 -18.49 37.02 48.17
CA ARG A 492 -19.78 36.80 47.46
C ARG A 492 -20.56 38.08 47.22
N SER A 493 -20.32 39.15 47.96
CA SER A 493 -21.01 40.43 47.88
C SER A 493 -20.41 41.44 46.89
N THR A 494 -19.17 41.24 46.41
CA THR A 494 -18.48 42.22 45.53
C THR A 494 -17.78 41.58 44.34
N GLY A 495 -17.94 40.30 44.09
CA GLY A 495 -17.13 39.59 43.12
C GLY A 495 -17.80 39.38 41.75
N GLY A 496 -17.07 39.61 40.66
CA GLY A 496 -17.52 39.28 39.29
C GLY A 496 -17.70 37.78 39.10
N TYR A 497 -18.39 37.41 38.03
CA TYR A 497 -18.83 36.03 37.70
C TYR A 497 -17.72 35.13 37.11
N GLY A 498 -16.46 35.60 37.04
CA GLY A 498 -15.35 34.84 36.49
C GLY A 498 -15.33 34.82 34.96
N LEU A 499 -16.14 35.63 34.30
CA LEU A 499 -16.18 35.73 32.82
C LEU A 499 -15.30 36.86 32.29
N GLY A 500 -14.99 37.89 33.08
CA GLY A 500 -14.29 39.10 32.62
C GLY A 500 -12.93 38.79 31.98
N LEU A 501 -12.06 37.98 32.63
CA LEU A 501 -10.74 37.61 32.09
C LEU A 501 -10.81 36.65 30.91
N SER A 502 -11.79 35.76 30.86
CA SER A 502 -12.01 34.88 29.69
C SER A 502 -12.49 35.69 28.48
N ILE A 503 -13.34 36.71 28.69
CA ILE A 503 -13.75 37.67 27.63
C ILE A 503 -12.53 38.43 27.13
N VAL A 504 -11.66 38.92 28.01
CA VAL A 504 -10.40 39.59 27.64
C VAL A 504 -9.55 38.70 26.78
N ASN A 505 -9.30 37.45 27.21
CA ASN A 505 -8.50 36.51 26.45
C ASN A 505 -9.07 36.26 25.04
N ARG A 506 -10.40 36.11 24.91
CA ARG A 506 -11.07 35.92 23.59
C ARG A 506 -10.95 37.15 22.69
N ILE A 507 -11.10 38.36 23.25
CA ILE A 507 -10.93 39.60 22.46
C ILE A 507 -9.50 39.73 21.99
N VAL A 508 -8.53 39.50 22.87
CA VAL A 508 -7.10 39.57 22.57
C VAL A 508 -6.72 38.58 21.48
N PHE A 509 -7.23 37.36 21.55
CA PHE A 509 -7.08 36.35 20.49
C PHE A 509 -7.67 36.84 19.15
N GLY A 510 -8.86 37.47 19.19
CA GLY A 510 -9.48 38.09 18.02
C GLY A 510 -8.65 39.22 17.41
N PHE A 511 -7.85 39.92 18.21
CA PHE A 511 -6.90 40.94 17.77
C PHE A 511 -5.58 40.36 17.24
N ALA A 512 -5.45 39.03 17.13
CA ALA A 512 -4.21 38.30 16.85
C ALA A 512 -3.09 38.66 17.85
N GLY A 513 -3.49 38.91 19.08
CA GLY A 513 -2.63 39.25 20.19
C GLY A 513 -2.44 38.11 21.20
N ASP A 514 -1.68 38.40 22.25
CA ASP A 514 -1.39 37.51 23.36
C ASP A 514 -1.61 38.27 24.67
N ILE A 515 -2.11 37.60 25.71
CA ILE A 515 -2.23 38.13 27.04
C ILE A 515 -1.59 37.19 28.03
N ARG A 516 -0.84 37.77 28.97
CA ARG A 516 -0.17 37.02 30.05
C ARG A 516 -0.38 37.71 31.39
N VAL A 517 -0.30 36.93 32.47
CA VAL A 517 -0.23 37.43 33.83
C VAL A 517 1.09 37.01 34.48
N THR A 518 1.75 37.98 35.09
CA THR A 518 3.00 37.80 35.86
C THR A 518 2.89 38.47 37.21
N ALA A 519 3.91 38.36 38.06
CA ALA A 519 4.04 39.26 39.20
C ALA A 519 4.45 40.66 38.72
N SER A 520 3.86 41.71 39.30
CA SER A 520 4.30 43.07 39.04
C SER A 520 5.64 43.34 39.72
N GLU A 521 6.65 43.65 38.90
CA GLU A 521 7.98 44.02 39.43
C GLU A 521 7.98 45.40 40.09
N SER A 522 7.05 46.26 39.68
CA SER A 522 6.99 47.65 40.14
C SER A 522 6.12 47.84 41.39
N LEU A 523 5.03 47.09 41.52
CA LEU A 523 4.02 47.25 42.57
C LEU A 523 3.90 46.03 43.50
N GLY A 524 4.40 44.85 43.10
CA GLY A 524 4.46 43.65 43.92
C GLY A 524 3.26 42.73 43.79
N GLY A 525 2.13 43.14 43.18
CA GLY A 525 0.93 42.35 42.96
C GLY A 525 0.91 41.64 41.61
N ALA A 526 -0.23 41.64 40.90
CA ALA A 526 -0.36 41.06 39.59
C ALA A 526 -0.09 42.07 38.47
N ALA A 527 0.44 41.60 37.34
CA ALA A 527 0.64 42.36 36.11
C ALA A 527 0.02 41.60 34.94
N PHE A 528 -1.06 42.11 34.38
CA PHE A 528 -1.70 41.63 33.16
C PHE A 528 -1.16 42.38 31.96
N THR A 529 -0.43 41.71 31.07
CA THR A 529 0.18 42.32 29.89
C THR A 529 -0.45 41.74 28.64
N MET A 530 -1.06 42.61 27.85
CA MET A 530 -1.64 42.30 26.53
C MET A 530 -0.76 42.89 25.44
N ARG A 531 -0.54 42.12 24.35
CA ARG A 531 0.19 42.55 23.16
C ARG A 531 -0.61 42.25 21.93
N TRP A 532 -0.69 43.21 20.98
CA TRP A 532 -1.32 42.97 19.67
C TRP A 532 -0.64 43.85 18.60
N PRO A 533 -0.73 43.48 17.29
CA PRO A 533 -0.14 44.26 16.21
C PRO A 533 -0.74 45.69 16.12
N SER A 534 0.09 46.71 16.00
CA SER A 534 -0.32 48.13 15.90
C SER A 534 -0.98 48.45 14.56
N ARG A 535 -0.64 47.70 13.48
CA ARG A 535 -1.28 47.73 12.17
C ARG A 535 -1.52 46.29 11.74
N ARG A 536 -2.73 45.97 11.30
CA ARG A 536 -2.92 44.77 10.50
C ARG A 536 -2.25 45.04 9.16
N GLY A 537 -1.03 44.54 8.99
CA GLY A 537 -0.41 44.45 7.69
C GLY A 537 -1.42 43.78 6.74
N GLN A 538 -1.62 44.34 5.56
CA GLN A 538 -2.35 43.71 4.48
C GLN A 538 -1.83 42.30 4.23
N GLN A 539 -2.37 41.31 4.93
CA GLN A 539 -2.34 39.91 4.55
C GLN A 539 -3.74 39.57 4.04
N ALA A 540 -3.99 40.05 2.83
CA ALA A 540 -5.05 39.57 1.95
C ALA A 540 -4.45 39.58 0.55
N GLY A 541 -3.99 38.41 0.11
CA GLY A 541 -3.51 38.15 -1.24
C GLY A 541 -3.56 36.66 -1.47
#